data_c2943bbda29fb8963ca58b260d794f7a
#
_entry.id   c2943bbda29fb8963ca58b260d794f7a
#
_cell.length_a   1.000
_cell.length_b   1.000
_cell.length_c   1.000
_cell.angle_alpha   90.00
_cell.angle_beta   90.00
_cell.angle_gamma   90.00
#
_symmetry.space_group_name_H-M   'P 1'
#
loop_
_entity.id
_entity.type
_entity.pdbx_description
1 polymer ?
#
loop_
_entity_poly.entity_id
_entity_poly.type
_entity_poly.pdbx_seq_one_letter_code
_entity_poly.pdbx_strand_id
1 'polypeptide(L)'
;VISYGLAAVLSLFLAEVKEEGKERMSVKAFCGSLRQTFTDKRLFLLLLGVAFLNETHQTVTVFLNQLLYVRAGMSNALIGYLYIVVTIVGMSCIFSAAVTKKTGRVFLIRACYLTAAAVCLLLAFGRNGWGAAMGIMVLRFAFSLFAPLQTQLQNERIMMVERATALSINAVIIDSVGVGTNLIYGALAEKSLTAALVSGAALCAVGLVFIERGMKYV
;
A
#
# COMPACT_ATOMS: atom_id res chain seq x y z
N VAL A 1 4.74 -9.34 -22.55
CA VAL A 1 5.15 -10.73 -22.83
C VAL A 1 6.68 -10.84 -22.87
N ILE A 2 7.37 -10.04 -23.69
CA ILE A 2 8.85 -10.11 -23.88
C ILE A 2 9.59 -9.90 -22.53
N SER A 3 9.21 -8.91 -21.72
CA SER A 3 9.84 -8.64 -20.41
C SER A 3 9.70 -9.79 -19.43
N TYR A 4 8.56 -10.45 -19.38
CA TYR A 4 8.35 -11.62 -18.54
C TYR A 4 9.14 -12.84 -19.04
N GLY A 5 9.25 -13.01 -20.37
CA GLY A 5 10.08 -14.05 -20.96
C GLY A 5 11.57 -13.84 -20.62
N LEU A 6 12.05 -12.61 -20.72
CA LEU A 6 13.41 -12.26 -20.34
C LEU A 6 13.67 -12.50 -18.84
N ALA A 7 12.75 -12.09 -17.99
CA ALA A 7 12.83 -12.31 -16.54
C ALA A 7 12.86 -13.81 -16.20
N ALA A 8 12.03 -14.62 -16.87
CA ALA A 8 12.03 -16.07 -16.69
C ALA A 8 13.36 -16.70 -17.11
N VAL A 9 13.94 -16.27 -18.25
CA VAL A 9 15.26 -16.74 -18.70
C VAL A 9 16.34 -16.32 -17.70
N LEU A 10 16.34 -15.08 -17.25
CA LEU A 10 17.32 -14.59 -16.27
C LEU A 10 17.21 -15.33 -14.93
N SER A 11 16.00 -15.73 -14.50
CA SER A 11 15.83 -16.48 -13.26
C SER A 11 16.48 -17.88 -13.28
N LEU A 12 16.68 -18.48 -14.47
CA LEU A 12 17.37 -19.76 -14.60
C LEU A 12 18.88 -19.64 -14.31
N PHE A 13 19.44 -18.44 -14.41
CA PHE A 13 20.86 -18.18 -14.09
C PHE A 13 21.10 -17.77 -12.65
N LEU A 14 20.03 -17.64 -11.84
CA LEU A 14 20.18 -17.33 -10.42
C LEU A 14 20.71 -18.57 -9.69
N ALA A 15 21.90 -18.45 -9.14
CA ALA A 15 22.46 -19.50 -8.27
C ALA A 15 21.74 -19.49 -6.92
N GLU A 16 21.28 -20.65 -6.47
CA GLU A 16 20.71 -20.80 -5.14
C GLU A 16 21.83 -20.64 -4.10
N VAL A 17 21.74 -19.60 -3.28
CA VAL A 17 22.65 -19.42 -2.14
C VAL A 17 22.19 -20.39 -1.05
N LYS A 18 22.86 -21.54 -0.96
CA LYS A 18 22.64 -22.47 0.15
C LYS A 18 23.26 -21.88 1.41
N GLU A 19 22.43 -21.37 2.32
CA GLU A 19 22.87 -21.09 3.69
C GLU A 19 23.00 -22.42 4.43
N GLU A 20 24.24 -22.84 4.69
CA GLU A 20 24.53 -24.03 5.48
C GLU A 20 23.96 -23.82 6.90
N GLY A 21 23.12 -24.77 7.35
CA GLY A 21 22.60 -24.80 8.72
C GLY A 21 21.19 -24.29 8.96
N LYS A 22 20.46 -23.82 7.94
CA LYS A 22 19.03 -23.49 8.12
C LYS A 22 18.16 -24.74 7.95
N GLU A 23 17.62 -25.25 9.06
CA GLU A 23 16.51 -26.21 9.02
C GLU A 23 15.31 -25.59 8.30
N ARG A 24 14.68 -26.36 7.41
CA ARG A 24 13.43 -25.92 6.78
C ARG A 24 12.39 -25.68 7.87
N MET A 25 11.79 -24.49 7.87
CA MET A 25 10.74 -24.17 8.82
C MET A 25 9.63 -25.24 8.77
N SER A 26 9.33 -25.84 9.90
CA SER A 26 8.23 -26.79 9.98
C SER A 26 6.89 -26.07 9.86
N VAL A 27 5.86 -26.73 9.31
CA VAL A 27 4.49 -26.18 9.23
C VAL A 27 4.00 -25.74 10.62
N LYS A 28 4.38 -26.47 11.66
CA LYS A 28 4.04 -26.13 13.05
C LYS A 28 4.68 -24.79 13.49
N ALA A 29 5.93 -24.54 13.12
CA ALA A 29 6.61 -23.28 13.41
C ALA A 29 5.97 -22.11 12.63
N PHE A 30 5.60 -22.32 11.36
CA PHE A 30 4.86 -21.34 10.56
C PHE A 30 3.50 -20.98 11.19
N CYS A 31 2.69 -21.98 11.55
CA CYS A 31 1.42 -21.77 12.24
C CYS A 31 1.61 -21.07 13.60
N GLY A 32 2.68 -21.39 14.32
CA GLY A 32 3.07 -20.71 15.57
C GLY A 32 3.33 -19.23 15.34
N SER A 33 4.11 -18.88 14.33
CA SER A 33 4.42 -17.51 13.94
C SER A 33 3.19 -16.73 13.50
N LEU A 34 2.32 -17.37 12.71
CA LEU A 34 1.04 -16.79 12.30
C LEU A 34 0.17 -16.45 13.53
N ARG A 35 0.01 -17.43 14.43
CA ARG A 35 -0.74 -17.25 15.68
C ARG A 35 -0.15 -16.12 16.54
N GLN A 36 1.17 -16.04 16.65
CA GLN A 36 1.85 -14.99 17.40
C GLN A 36 1.55 -13.60 16.82
N THR A 37 1.57 -13.45 15.49
CA THR A 37 1.25 -12.18 14.83
C THR A 37 -0.20 -11.75 15.10
N PHE A 38 -1.16 -12.68 15.10
CA PHE A 38 -2.54 -12.38 15.46
C PHE A 38 -2.73 -12.11 16.96
N THR A 39 -1.89 -12.67 17.82
CA THR A 39 -1.97 -12.47 19.27
C THR A 39 -1.34 -11.14 19.69
N ASP A 40 -0.32 -10.65 18.96
CA ASP A 40 0.24 -9.33 19.16
C ASP A 40 -0.70 -8.26 18.59
N LYS A 41 -1.60 -7.78 19.44
CA LYS A 41 -2.59 -6.74 19.09
C LYS A 41 -1.96 -5.48 18.49
N ARG A 42 -0.71 -5.16 18.83
CA ARG A 42 -0.02 -3.96 18.35
C ARG A 42 0.48 -4.16 16.93
N LEU A 43 1.14 -5.28 16.68
CA LEU A 43 1.57 -5.63 15.34
C LEU A 43 0.37 -5.78 14.42
N PHE A 44 -0.68 -6.45 14.87
CA PHE A 44 -1.92 -6.61 14.11
C PHE A 44 -2.57 -5.28 13.75
N LEU A 45 -2.69 -4.33 14.70
CA LEU A 45 -3.22 -2.99 14.42
C LEU A 45 -2.31 -2.21 13.46
N LEU A 46 -0.99 -2.34 13.58
CA LEU A 46 -0.06 -1.73 12.63
C LEU A 46 -0.29 -2.27 11.23
N LEU A 47 -0.41 -3.60 11.06
CA LEU A 47 -0.65 -4.25 9.77
C LEU A 47 -2.00 -3.85 9.17
N LEU A 48 -3.07 -3.78 9.98
CA LEU A 48 -4.37 -3.28 9.53
C LEU A 48 -4.29 -1.82 9.05
N GLY A 49 -3.59 -0.97 9.82
CA GLY A 49 -3.37 0.41 9.41
C GLY A 49 -2.67 0.47 8.05
N VAL A 50 -1.55 -0.23 7.91
CA VAL A 50 -0.80 -0.33 6.64
C VAL A 50 -1.69 -0.84 5.51
N ALA A 51 -2.46 -1.91 5.74
CA ALA A 51 -3.34 -2.49 4.73
C ALA A 51 -4.35 -1.47 4.19
N PHE A 52 -5.01 -0.71 5.06
CA PHE A 52 -6.04 0.25 4.63
C PHE A 52 -5.49 1.36 3.74
N LEU A 53 -4.29 1.85 4.01
CA LEU A 53 -3.67 2.85 3.13
C LEU A 53 -3.19 2.22 1.81
N ASN A 54 -2.58 1.02 1.86
CA ASN A 54 -2.16 0.29 0.66
C ASN A 54 -3.34 0.05 -0.27
N GLU A 55 -4.43 -0.50 0.27
CA GLU A 55 -5.61 -0.84 -0.51
C GLU A 55 -6.32 0.40 -1.07
N THR A 56 -6.45 1.45 -0.27
CA THR A 56 -7.00 2.72 -0.77
C THR A 56 -6.15 3.29 -1.89
N HIS A 57 -4.81 3.32 -1.72
CA HIS A 57 -3.90 3.76 -2.76
C HIS A 57 -4.06 2.90 -4.02
N GLN A 58 -4.00 1.57 -3.90
CA GLN A 58 -4.07 0.65 -5.03
C GLN A 58 -5.42 0.77 -5.75
N THR A 59 -6.52 0.76 -5.02
CA THR A 59 -7.86 0.88 -5.59
C THR A 59 -8.04 2.19 -6.36
N VAL A 60 -7.62 3.31 -5.79
CA VAL A 60 -7.79 4.62 -6.45
C VAL A 60 -6.84 4.80 -7.62
N THR A 61 -5.57 4.38 -7.49
CA THR A 61 -4.56 4.65 -8.53
C THR A 61 -4.49 3.60 -9.63
N VAL A 62 -5.06 2.40 -9.43
CA VAL A 62 -5.02 1.30 -10.41
C VAL A 62 -6.40 1.00 -10.97
N PHE A 63 -7.43 0.90 -10.12
CA PHE A 63 -8.75 0.46 -10.56
C PHE A 63 -9.71 1.61 -10.86
N LEU A 64 -9.79 2.62 -10.00
CA LEU A 64 -10.76 3.71 -10.15
C LEU A 64 -10.25 4.88 -11.01
N ASN A 65 -8.93 5.02 -11.18
CA ASN A 65 -8.34 6.11 -11.95
C ASN A 65 -8.87 6.16 -13.39
N GLN A 66 -8.94 5.01 -14.06
CA GLN A 66 -9.45 4.95 -15.43
C GLN A 66 -10.91 5.39 -15.50
N LEU A 67 -11.76 4.95 -14.55
CA LEU A 67 -13.15 5.38 -14.48
C LEU A 67 -13.28 6.89 -14.28
N LEU A 68 -12.42 7.48 -13.44
CA LEU A 68 -12.38 8.93 -13.21
C LEU A 68 -11.98 9.70 -14.48
N TYR A 69 -10.98 9.21 -15.21
CA TYR A 69 -10.51 9.84 -16.43
C TYR A 69 -11.52 9.75 -17.58
N VAL A 70 -12.11 8.56 -17.76
CA VAL A 70 -13.17 8.34 -18.79
C VAL A 70 -14.40 9.18 -18.48
N ARG A 71 -14.83 9.24 -17.21
CA ARG A 71 -15.94 10.10 -16.78
C ARG A 71 -15.68 11.58 -17.08
N ALA A 72 -14.42 12.00 -17.03
CA ALA A 72 -14.00 13.36 -17.33
C ALA A 72 -13.81 13.63 -18.84
N GLY A 73 -14.08 12.66 -19.71
CA GLY A 73 -13.95 12.80 -21.17
C GLY A 73 -12.51 12.82 -21.68
N MET A 74 -11.55 12.29 -20.90
CA MET A 74 -10.14 12.23 -21.34
C MET A 74 -9.95 11.17 -22.43
N SER A 75 -9.10 11.49 -23.43
CA SER A 75 -8.74 10.53 -24.48
C SER A 75 -7.86 9.40 -23.95
N ASN A 76 -7.94 8.22 -24.55
CA ASN A 76 -7.10 7.07 -24.17
C ASN A 76 -5.61 7.35 -24.28
N ALA A 77 -5.19 8.17 -25.26
CA ALA A 77 -3.80 8.59 -25.40
C ALA A 77 -3.33 9.43 -24.18
N LEU A 78 -4.15 10.39 -23.74
CA LEU A 78 -3.87 11.21 -22.57
C LEU A 78 -3.81 10.38 -21.30
N ILE A 79 -4.73 9.42 -21.14
CA ILE A 79 -4.72 8.47 -20.02
C ILE A 79 -3.40 7.69 -20.00
N GLY A 80 -2.92 7.22 -21.16
CA GLY A 80 -1.62 6.54 -21.29
C GLY A 80 -0.45 7.42 -20.82
N TYR A 81 -0.41 8.70 -21.21
CA TYR A 81 0.61 9.63 -20.72
C TYR A 81 0.54 9.86 -19.21
N LEU A 82 -0.67 9.97 -18.65
CA LEU A 82 -0.84 10.11 -17.20
C LEU A 82 -0.31 8.90 -16.43
N TYR A 83 -0.46 7.68 -16.95
CA TYR A 83 0.15 6.49 -16.33
C TYR A 83 1.68 6.56 -16.29
N ILE A 84 2.31 7.07 -17.35
CA ILE A 84 3.77 7.29 -17.36
C ILE A 84 4.16 8.28 -16.26
N VAL A 85 3.46 9.42 -16.17
CA VAL A 85 3.74 10.44 -15.16
C VAL A 85 3.54 9.89 -13.74
N VAL A 86 2.45 9.18 -13.47
CA VAL A 86 2.17 8.54 -12.17
C VAL A 86 3.27 7.54 -11.81
N THR A 87 3.81 6.81 -12.78
CA THR A 87 4.93 5.89 -12.56
C THR A 87 6.20 6.65 -12.16
N ILE A 88 6.51 7.76 -12.84
CA ILE A 88 7.67 8.61 -12.50
C ILE A 88 7.49 9.21 -11.09
N VAL A 89 6.29 9.70 -10.76
CA VAL A 89 5.96 10.17 -9.41
C VAL A 89 6.20 9.07 -8.36
N GLY A 90 5.95 7.82 -8.70
CA GLY A 90 6.23 6.66 -7.84
C GLY A 90 7.70 6.51 -7.45
N MET A 91 8.64 7.03 -8.25
CA MET A 91 10.08 7.02 -7.93
C MET A 91 10.45 7.96 -6.78
N SER A 92 9.53 8.82 -6.33
CA SER A 92 9.76 9.71 -5.19
C SER A 92 10.02 8.99 -3.86
N CYS A 93 9.86 7.67 -3.82
CA CYS A 93 10.23 6.83 -2.67
C CYS A 93 11.70 7.01 -2.23
N ILE A 94 12.59 7.39 -3.15
CA ILE A 94 14.01 7.69 -2.87
C ILE A 94 14.17 8.83 -1.84
N PHE A 95 13.22 9.76 -1.79
CA PHE A 95 13.24 10.88 -0.85
C PHE A 95 12.67 10.54 0.54
N SER A 96 12.06 9.36 0.72
CA SER A 96 11.38 8.97 1.96
C SER A 96 12.28 9.11 3.20
N ALA A 97 13.52 8.61 3.14
CA ALA A 97 14.46 8.69 4.25
C ALA A 97 14.83 10.14 4.59
N ALA A 98 15.09 10.98 3.58
CA ALA A 98 15.45 12.39 3.77
C ALA A 98 14.28 13.19 4.36
N VAL A 99 13.06 12.96 3.86
CA VAL A 99 11.85 13.61 4.37
C VAL A 99 11.59 13.15 5.81
N THR A 100 11.68 11.85 6.09
CA THR A 100 11.50 11.30 7.45
C THR A 100 12.48 11.89 8.45
N LYS A 101 13.76 12.06 8.05
CA LYS A 101 14.79 12.68 8.89
C LYS A 101 14.47 14.15 9.21
N LYS A 102 13.89 14.89 8.26
CA LYS A 102 13.59 16.32 8.40
C LYS A 102 12.28 16.58 9.17
N THR A 103 11.23 15.80 8.91
CA THR A 103 9.88 16.07 9.45
C THR A 103 9.51 15.19 10.63
N GLY A 104 10.22 14.09 10.81
CA GLY A 104 9.88 13.09 11.81
C GLY A 104 8.90 12.03 11.28
N ARG A 105 9.08 10.80 11.75
CA ARG A 105 8.34 9.61 11.32
C ARG A 105 6.83 9.73 11.52
N VAL A 106 6.41 10.16 12.71
CA VAL A 106 4.98 10.26 13.07
C VAL A 106 4.27 11.31 12.23
N PHE A 107 4.90 12.46 12.02
CA PHE A 107 4.36 13.53 11.18
C PHE A 107 4.17 13.04 9.73
N LEU A 108 5.18 12.39 9.15
CA LEU A 108 5.09 11.89 7.78
C LEU A 108 3.97 10.86 7.62
N ILE A 109 3.82 9.93 8.56
CA ILE A 109 2.73 8.96 8.54
C ILE A 109 1.38 9.68 8.55
N ARG A 110 1.17 10.61 9.49
CA ARG A 110 -0.07 11.40 9.57
C ARG A 110 -0.35 12.14 8.26
N ALA A 111 0.67 12.82 7.75
CA ALA A 111 0.55 13.56 6.49
C ALA A 111 0.13 12.64 5.33
N CYS A 112 0.71 11.44 5.19
CA CYS A 112 0.34 10.49 4.14
C CYS A 112 -1.12 10.04 4.24
N TYR A 113 -1.59 9.67 5.44
CA TYR A 113 -2.98 9.24 5.64
C TYR A 113 -3.98 10.37 5.43
N LEU A 114 -3.70 11.56 5.97
CA LEU A 114 -4.57 12.73 5.81
C LEU A 114 -4.62 13.18 4.34
N THR A 115 -3.49 13.17 3.65
CA THR A 115 -3.43 13.45 2.22
C THR A 115 -4.25 12.45 1.43
N ALA A 116 -4.12 11.15 1.72
CA ALA A 116 -4.89 10.11 1.05
C ALA A 116 -6.41 10.29 1.28
N ALA A 117 -6.83 10.54 2.52
CA ALA A 117 -8.23 10.79 2.84
C ALA A 117 -8.75 12.06 2.14
N ALA A 118 -8.00 13.15 2.17
CA ALA A 118 -8.37 14.41 1.51
C ALA A 118 -8.49 14.24 -0.01
N VAL A 119 -7.53 13.55 -0.63
CA VAL A 119 -7.58 13.25 -2.08
C VAL A 119 -8.79 12.40 -2.42
N CYS A 120 -9.10 11.36 -1.65
CA CYS A 120 -10.30 10.56 -1.87
C CYS A 120 -11.58 11.41 -1.83
N LEU A 121 -11.70 12.33 -0.88
CA LEU A 121 -12.84 13.25 -0.80
C LEU A 121 -12.87 14.23 -1.98
N LEU A 122 -11.73 14.80 -2.36
CA LEU A 122 -11.64 15.69 -3.52
C LEU A 122 -12.05 14.98 -4.82
N LEU A 123 -11.63 13.72 -5.00
CA LEU A 123 -11.99 12.89 -6.15
C LEU A 123 -13.47 12.48 -6.14
N ALA A 124 -14.05 12.27 -4.94
CA ALA A 124 -15.47 11.90 -4.79
C ALA A 124 -16.41 12.99 -5.30
N PHE A 125 -16.08 14.25 -5.05
CA PHE A 125 -16.92 15.40 -5.40
C PHE A 125 -16.39 16.19 -6.61
N GLY A 126 -15.12 16.02 -6.97
CA GLY A 126 -14.53 16.64 -8.17
C GLY A 126 -15.05 16.02 -9.47
N ARG A 127 -15.31 16.88 -10.45
CA ARG A 127 -15.73 16.46 -11.79
C ARG A 127 -14.72 16.82 -12.88
N ASN A 128 -13.65 17.52 -12.51
CA ASN A 128 -12.63 17.96 -13.45
C ASN A 128 -11.58 16.86 -13.63
N GLY A 129 -11.30 16.47 -14.86
CA GLY A 129 -10.31 15.44 -15.19
C GLY A 129 -8.89 15.82 -14.79
N TRP A 130 -8.50 17.08 -14.96
CA TRP A 130 -7.19 17.54 -14.50
C TRP A 130 -7.06 17.54 -12.98
N GLY A 131 -8.17 17.87 -12.27
CA GLY A 131 -8.25 17.73 -10.82
C GLY A 131 -8.11 16.26 -10.37
N ALA A 132 -8.71 15.32 -11.11
CA ALA A 132 -8.55 13.90 -10.87
C ALA A 132 -7.11 13.44 -11.09
N ALA A 133 -6.47 13.85 -12.19
CA ALA A 133 -5.08 13.52 -12.48
C ALA A 133 -4.13 14.03 -11.39
N MET A 134 -4.27 15.29 -11.00
CA MET A 134 -3.47 15.89 -9.92
C MET A 134 -3.69 15.19 -8.58
N GLY A 135 -4.94 14.88 -8.22
CA GLY A 135 -5.25 14.14 -6.99
C GLY A 135 -4.59 12.77 -6.96
N ILE A 136 -4.66 12.02 -8.07
CA ILE A 136 -4.02 10.70 -8.19
C ILE A 136 -2.49 10.82 -8.08
N MET A 137 -1.87 11.84 -8.68
CA MET A 137 -0.43 12.09 -8.56
C MET A 137 -0.03 12.42 -7.11
N VAL A 138 -0.82 13.24 -6.41
CA VAL A 138 -0.60 13.58 -5.00
C VAL A 138 -0.74 12.34 -4.12
N LEU A 139 -1.75 11.50 -4.35
CA LEU A 139 -1.92 10.24 -3.64
C LEU A 139 -0.74 9.29 -3.89
N ARG A 140 -0.30 9.17 -5.14
CA ARG A 140 0.85 8.36 -5.52
C ARG A 140 2.13 8.83 -4.85
N PHE A 141 2.35 10.15 -4.82
CA PHE A 141 3.51 10.76 -4.16
C PHE A 141 3.50 10.48 -2.64
N ALA A 142 2.38 10.74 -1.97
CA ALA A 142 2.24 10.46 -0.53
C ALA A 142 2.50 8.98 -0.20
N PHE A 143 1.90 8.07 -0.99
CA PHE A 143 2.13 6.64 -0.81
C PHE A 143 3.58 6.23 -1.07
N SER A 144 4.24 6.81 -2.07
CA SER A 144 5.65 6.51 -2.38
C SER A 144 6.59 6.90 -1.24
N LEU A 145 6.29 7.97 -0.50
CA LEU A 145 7.03 8.33 0.71
C LEU A 145 6.73 7.37 1.88
N PHE A 146 5.50 6.86 1.96
CA PHE A 146 5.08 5.95 3.01
C PHE A 146 5.61 4.52 2.82
N ALA A 147 5.74 4.04 1.60
CA ALA A 147 6.09 2.65 1.29
C ALA A 147 7.41 2.14 1.93
N PRO A 148 8.54 2.87 1.89
CA PRO A 148 9.74 2.45 2.61
C PRO A 148 9.56 2.49 4.13
N LEU A 149 8.80 3.46 4.63
CA LEU A 149 8.56 3.65 6.06
C LEU A 149 7.71 2.53 6.65
N GLN A 150 6.68 2.06 5.93
CA GLN A 150 5.89 0.91 6.39
C GLN A 150 6.74 -0.37 6.49
N THR A 151 7.66 -0.59 5.54
CA THR A 151 8.58 -1.73 5.57
C THR A 151 9.53 -1.62 6.76
N GLN A 152 10.03 -0.44 7.04
CA GLN A 152 10.87 -0.19 8.22
C GLN A 152 10.09 -0.48 9.52
N LEU A 153 8.85 0.01 9.65
CA LEU A 153 7.99 -0.23 10.82
C LEU A 153 7.72 -1.71 11.06
N GLN A 154 7.48 -2.48 9.99
CA GLN A 154 7.31 -3.92 10.08
C GLN A 154 8.60 -4.60 10.54
N ASN A 155 9.74 -4.21 9.95
CA ASN A 155 11.05 -4.75 10.29
C ASN A 155 11.46 -4.49 11.75
N GLU A 156 11.14 -3.33 12.31
CA GLU A 156 11.42 -2.98 13.71
C GLU A 156 10.66 -3.86 14.71
N ARG A 157 9.55 -4.48 14.27
CA ARG A 157 8.70 -5.34 15.11
C ARG A 157 9.01 -6.82 15.03
N ILE A 158 9.85 -7.21 14.09
CA ILE A 158 10.22 -8.62 13.90
C ILE A 158 11.35 -8.97 14.85
N MET A 159 11.03 -9.72 15.90
CA MET A 159 11.99 -10.26 16.86
C MET A 159 12.53 -11.65 16.46
N MET A 160 12.10 -12.18 15.33
CA MET A 160 12.39 -13.57 14.93
C MET A 160 13.72 -13.68 14.20
N VAL A 161 14.38 -14.84 14.38
CA VAL A 161 15.58 -15.26 13.64
C VAL A 161 15.28 -15.33 12.13
N GLU A 162 14.04 -15.69 11.75
CA GLU A 162 13.61 -15.81 10.36
C GLU A 162 12.79 -14.60 9.87
N ARG A 163 13.51 -13.51 9.62
CA ARG A 163 12.92 -12.23 9.20
C ARG A 163 12.11 -12.33 7.90
N ALA A 164 12.59 -13.11 6.93
CA ALA A 164 11.91 -13.28 5.65
C ALA A 164 10.53 -13.93 5.82
N THR A 165 10.41 -14.93 6.65
CA THR A 165 9.13 -15.62 6.93
C THR A 165 8.16 -14.69 7.65
N ALA A 166 8.63 -13.92 8.64
CA ALA A 166 7.78 -12.97 9.35
C ALA A 166 7.24 -11.89 8.41
N LEU A 167 8.05 -11.36 7.49
CA LEU A 167 7.60 -10.42 6.47
C LEU A 167 6.58 -11.04 5.51
N SER A 168 6.76 -12.30 5.12
CA SER A 168 5.80 -13.03 4.29
C SER A 168 4.45 -13.21 5.01
N ILE A 169 4.46 -13.51 6.31
CA ILE A 169 3.24 -13.59 7.12
C ILE A 169 2.54 -12.22 7.18
N ASN A 170 3.30 -11.15 7.41
CA ASN A 170 2.75 -9.80 7.41
C ASN A 170 2.11 -9.44 6.06
N ALA A 171 2.76 -9.81 4.94
CA ALA A 171 2.22 -9.61 3.60
C ALA A 171 0.90 -10.37 3.41
N VAL A 172 0.82 -11.64 3.81
CA VAL A 172 -0.42 -12.43 3.72
C VAL A 172 -1.57 -11.78 4.51
N ILE A 173 -1.29 -11.22 5.69
CA ILE A 173 -2.31 -10.52 6.48
C ILE A 173 -2.78 -9.26 5.77
N ILE A 174 -1.85 -8.45 5.26
CA ILE A 174 -2.16 -7.22 4.51
C ILE A 174 -3.00 -7.56 3.28
N ASP A 175 -2.59 -8.54 2.48
CA ASP A 175 -3.28 -8.97 1.28
C ASP A 175 -4.67 -9.57 1.58
N SER A 176 -4.82 -10.29 2.72
CA SER A 176 -6.13 -10.81 3.15
C SER A 176 -7.11 -9.69 3.49
N VAL A 177 -6.64 -8.60 4.08
CA VAL A 177 -7.44 -7.37 4.28
C VAL A 177 -7.80 -6.77 2.93
N GLY A 178 -6.87 -6.79 1.97
CA GLY A 178 -7.08 -6.35 0.60
C GLY A 178 -8.23 -7.05 -0.09
N VAL A 179 -8.33 -8.36 0.05
CA VAL A 179 -9.46 -9.13 -0.52
C VAL A 179 -10.80 -8.59 0.01
N GLY A 180 -10.93 -8.39 1.32
CA GLY A 180 -12.15 -7.87 1.94
C GLY A 180 -12.47 -6.43 1.50
N THR A 181 -11.49 -5.55 1.50
CA THR A 181 -11.67 -4.16 1.10
C THR A 181 -11.98 -4.01 -0.38
N ASN A 182 -11.37 -4.81 -1.27
CA ASN A 182 -11.65 -4.77 -2.71
C ASN A 182 -13.07 -5.23 -3.04
N LEU A 183 -13.64 -6.20 -2.31
CA LEU A 183 -15.03 -6.56 -2.43
C LEU A 183 -15.96 -5.39 -2.06
N ILE A 184 -15.65 -4.68 -0.99
CA ILE A 184 -16.41 -3.49 -0.55
C ILE A 184 -16.31 -2.38 -1.61
N TYR A 185 -15.10 -2.09 -2.08
CA TYR A 185 -14.89 -1.09 -3.12
C TYR A 185 -15.62 -1.42 -4.42
N GLY A 186 -15.57 -2.69 -4.86
CA GLY A 186 -16.28 -3.14 -6.06
C GLY A 186 -17.80 -2.94 -5.93
N ALA A 187 -18.39 -3.44 -4.85
CA ALA A 187 -19.83 -3.31 -4.59
C ALA A 187 -20.29 -1.85 -4.45
N LEU A 188 -19.45 -0.97 -3.89
CA LEU A 188 -19.75 0.45 -3.79
C LEU A 188 -19.58 1.16 -5.13
N ALA A 189 -18.56 0.82 -5.91
CA ALA A 189 -18.26 1.44 -7.20
C ALA A 189 -19.35 1.14 -8.23
N GLU A 190 -19.97 -0.06 -8.20
CA GLU A 190 -21.13 -0.40 -9.02
C GLU A 190 -22.32 0.52 -8.74
N LYS A 191 -22.53 0.91 -7.49
CA LYS A 191 -23.64 1.80 -7.10
C LYS A 191 -23.28 3.27 -7.30
N SER A 192 -22.11 3.67 -6.88
CA SER A 192 -21.64 5.05 -6.95
C SER A 192 -20.12 5.14 -6.76
N LEU A 193 -19.44 5.70 -7.75
CA LEU A 193 -18.01 6.00 -7.66
C LEU A 193 -17.71 6.95 -6.48
N THR A 194 -18.62 7.89 -6.19
CA THR A 194 -18.53 8.78 -5.02
C THR A 194 -18.54 7.98 -3.72
N ALA A 195 -19.43 7.00 -3.58
CA ALA A 195 -19.50 6.15 -2.39
C ALA A 195 -18.22 5.33 -2.20
N ALA A 196 -17.66 4.77 -3.26
CA ALA A 196 -16.39 4.06 -3.23
C ALA A 196 -15.23 4.98 -2.76
N LEU A 197 -15.14 6.20 -3.27
CA LEU A 197 -14.10 7.15 -2.89
C LEU A 197 -14.27 7.65 -1.44
N VAL A 198 -15.50 7.91 -0.99
CA VAL A 198 -15.78 8.27 0.40
C VAL A 198 -15.41 7.13 1.36
N SER A 199 -15.68 5.87 0.98
CA SER A 199 -15.22 4.72 1.77
C SER A 199 -13.70 4.65 1.88
N GLY A 200 -12.97 5.03 0.82
CA GLY A 200 -11.51 5.16 0.85
C GLY A 200 -11.02 6.19 1.86
N ALA A 201 -11.67 7.34 1.91
CA ALA A 201 -11.35 8.35 2.93
C ALA A 201 -11.60 7.83 4.35
N ALA A 202 -12.71 7.13 4.57
CA ALA A 202 -13.03 6.51 5.85
C ALA A 202 -12.01 5.44 6.25
N LEU A 203 -11.61 4.57 5.31
CA LEU A 203 -10.55 3.56 5.54
C LEU A 203 -9.21 4.21 5.90
N CYS A 204 -8.82 5.30 5.23
CA CYS A 204 -7.61 6.04 5.60
C CYS A 204 -7.71 6.63 7.01
N ALA A 205 -8.86 7.20 7.40
CA ALA A 205 -9.05 7.74 8.74
C ALA A 205 -8.97 6.65 9.82
N VAL A 206 -9.64 5.52 9.62
CA VAL A 206 -9.56 4.36 10.52
C VAL A 206 -8.15 3.77 10.54
N GLY A 207 -7.50 3.66 9.36
CA GLY A 207 -6.13 3.20 9.23
C GLY A 207 -5.13 4.06 10.00
N LEU A 208 -5.31 5.38 9.99
CA LEU A 208 -4.49 6.30 10.80
C LEU A 208 -4.61 5.99 12.29
N VAL A 209 -5.84 5.79 12.80
CA VAL A 209 -6.05 5.44 14.21
C VAL A 209 -5.37 4.10 14.55
N PHE A 210 -5.45 3.13 13.66
CA PHE A 210 -4.86 1.80 13.88
C PHE A 210 -3.33 1.85 13.87
N ILE A 211 -2.71 2.52 12.89
CA ILE A 211 -1.25 2.63 12.84
C ILE A 211 -0.70 3.42 14.03
N GLU A 212 -1.37 4.48 14.46
CA GLU A 212 -0.97 5.23 15.64
C GLU A 212 -1.05 4.39 16.93
N ARG A 213 -2.12 3.61 17.10
CA ARG A 213 -2.23 2.68 18.22
C ARG A 213 -1.19 1.58 18.17
N GLY A 214 -0.88 1.09 16.96
CA GLY A 214 0.20 0.14 16.73
C GLY A 214 1.58 0.70 17.09
N MET A 215 1.83 2.00 16.86
CA MET A 215 3.12 2.65 17.13
C MET A 215 3.32 3.13 18.58
N LYS A 216 2.27 3.44 19.33
CA LYS A 216 2.30 4.15 20.63
C LYS A 216 3.16 3.53 21.74
N TYR A 217 3.91 2.48 21.48
CA TYR A 217 4.68 1.76 22.49
C TYR A 217 6.05 1.30 21.98
N VAL A 218 6.68 2.12 21.14
CA VAL A 218 8.10 2.04 20.79
C VAL A 218 8.86 3.13 21.51
#